data_6f8945e1dd6f2c5329f07f613de92870
#
_entry.id   6f8945e1dd6f2c5329f07f613de92870
#
_cell.length_a   1.000
_cell.length_b   1.000
_cell.length_c   1.000
_cell.angle_alpha   90.00
_cell.angle_beta   90.00
_cell.angle_gamma   90.00
#
_symmetry.space_group_name_H-M   'P 1'
#
loop_
_entity.id
_entity.type
_entity.pdbx_description
1 polymer ?
#
loop_
_entity_poly.entity_id
_entity_poly.type
_entity_poly.pdbx_seq_one_letter_code
_entity_poly.pdbx_strand_id
1 'polypeptide(L)'
;EGMAAFCLSKIGNTDRGCGYRAGVATDIVTEPPIAVSHVRAVVLLDPAVGPGFDGPGLAGVKAPALVIGSLDNDFMPFALNPQRYAGFLPNAELIRLDRGEGHFVYLDECSLPVEALGVRICSDRPGVTRADVHQRLGVSIVEFFTRQLRAQVPSNP
;
A
#
# COMPACT_ATOMS: atom_id res chain seq x y z
N GLU A 1 -11.64 -3.25 16.96
CA GLU A 1 -12.75 -3.37 15.96
C GLU A 1 -12.10 -3.63 14.60
N GLY A 2 -12.25 -4.87 14.11
CA GLY A 2 -11.47 -5.33 12.96
C GLY A 2 -12.12 -5.03 11.60
N MET A 3 -11.46 -5.53 10.53
CA MET A 3 -11.93 -5.45 9.13
C MET A 3 -13.41 -5.81 8.95
N ALA A 4 -13.95 -6.76 9.72
CA ALA A 4 -15.35 -7.17 9.62
C ALA A 4 -16.32 -6.02 9.94
N ALA A 5 -16.09 -5.29 11.02
CA ALA A 5 -16.92 -4.13 11.40
C ALA A 5 -16.77 -2.98 10.40
N PHE A 6 -15.56 -2.74 9.91
CA PHE A 6 -15.31 -1.75 8.87
C PHE A 6 -16.09 -2.07 7.59
N CYS A 7 -16.01 -3.30 7.09
CA CYS A 7 -16.69 -3.72 5.87
C CYS A 7 -18.23 -3.69 5.96
N LEU A 8 -18.79 -3.65 7.16
CA LEU A 8 -20.23 -3.47 7.39
C LEU A 8 -20.64 -1.98 7.45
N SER A 9 -19.68 -1.08 7.52
CA SER A 9 -19.94 0.36 7.55
C SER A 9 -20.27 0.93 6.16
N LYS A 10 -20.88 2.13 6.12
CA LYS A 10 -21.12 2.86 4.87
C LYS A 10 -19.82 3.12 4.10
N ILE A 11 -18.74 3.41 4.81
CA ILE A 11 -17.43 3.70 4.23
C ILE A 11 -16.78 2.40 3.72
N GLY A 12 -16.92 1.30 4.46
CA GLY A 12 -16.43 -0.01 4.05
C GLY A 12 -17.04 -0.50 2.74
N ASN A 13 -18.28 -0.12 2.45
CA ASN A 13 -18.94 -0.45 1.18
C ASN A 13 -18.27 0.21 -0.06
N THR A 14 -17.43 1.22 0.13
CA THR A 14 -16.66 1.85 -0.95
C THR A 14 -15.30 1.21 -1.15
N ASP A 15 -14.89 0.34 -0.24
CA ASP A 15 -13.63 -0.39 -0.32
C ASP A 15 -13.88 -1.77 -0.97
N ARG A 16 -13.39 -1.95 -2.18
CA ARG A 16 -13.57 -3.21 -2.92
C ARG A 16 -12.85 -4.39 -2.28
N GLY A 17 -11.83 -4.15 -1.44
CA GLY A 17 -11.21 -5.15 -0.59
C GLY A 17 -12.20 -5.86 0.32
N CYS A 18 -13.31 -5.21 0.69
CA CYS A 18 -14.40 -5.82 1.45
C CYS A 18 -15.19 -6.87 0.66
N GLY A 19 -15.13 -6.89 -0.67
CA GLY A 19 -15.74 -7.92 -1.52
C GLY A 19 -15.13 -9.30 -1.35
N TYR A 20 -13.90 -9.39 -0.88
CA TYR A 20 -13.19 -10.67 -0.62
C TYR A 20 -13.53 -11.28 0.75
N ARG A 21 -14.39 -10.65 1.53
CA ARG A 21 -14.74 -11.05 2.90
C ARG A 21 -15.26 -12.49 3.02
N ALA A 22 -15.94 -12.99 2.01
CA ALA A 22 -16.57 -14.32 2.04
C ALA A 22 -15.57 -15.49 2.09
N GLY A 23 -14.29 -15.26 1.80
CA GLY A 23 -13.24 -16.29 1.82
C GLY A 23 -12.26 -16.16 2.97
N VAL A 24 -12.37 -15.13 3.81
CA VAL A 24 -11.49 -14.97 4.98
C VAL A 24 -12.09 -15.79 6.11
N ALA A 25 -11.42 -16.91 6.44
CA ALA A 25 -11.76 -17.68 7.62
C ALA A 25 -11.75 -16.79 8.86
N THR A 26 -12.79 -16.90 9.67
CA THR A 26 -12.90 -16.15 10.93
C THR A 26 -11.94 -16.65 12.01
N ASP A 27 -11.22 -17.72 11.74
CA ASP A 27 -10.17 -18.22 12.61
C ASP A 27 -8.98 -17.26 12.55
N ILE A 28 -9.01 -16.29 13.43
CA ILE A 28 -7.85 -15.48 13.73
C ILE A 28 -6.81 -16.44 14.27
N VAL A 29 -5.85 -16.79 13.41
CA VAL A 29 -4.66 -17.50 13.85
C VAL A 29 -3.94 -16.55 14.79
N THR A 30 -4.04 -16.81 16.08
CA THR A 30 -3.30 -16.09 17.13
C THR A 30 -1.86 -16.59 17.20
N GLU A 31 -1.22 -16.72 16.05
CA GLU A 31 0.22 -16.95 16.04
C GLU A 31 0.92 -15.67 16.49
N PRO A 32 1.92 -15.81 17.36
CA PRO A 32 2.69 -14.64 17.75
C PRO A 32 3.30 -14.00 16.50
N PRO A 33 3.31 -12.66 16.40
CA PRO A 33 3.86 -11.97 15.24
C PRO A 33 5.29 -12.45 15.01
N ILE A 34 5.57 -12.93 13.81
CA ILE A 34 6.94 -13.29 13.40
C ILE A 34 7.73 -11.98 13.40
N ALA A 35 8.60 -11.83 14.39
CA ALA A 35 9.48 -10.68 14.45
C ALA A 35 10.50 -10.78 13.31
N VAL A 36 10.26 -10.05 12.23
CA VAL A 36 11.18 -9.98 11.08
C VAL A 36 12.29 -8.97 11.43
N SER A 37 13.29 -9.42 12.17
CA SER A 37 14.38 -8.58 12.67
C SER A 37 15.34 -8.09 11.55
N HIS A 38 15.20 -8.60 10.33
CA HIS A 38 16.12 -8.31 9.24
C HIS A 38 15.61 -7.29 8.22
N VAL A 39 14.36 -6.82 8.35
CA VAL A 39 13.83 -5.78 7.47
C VAL A 39 14.41 -4.43 7.85
N ARG A 40 15.17 -3.83 6.93
CA ARG A 40 15.88 -2.57 7.15
C ARG A 40 15.14 -1.37 6.58
N ALA A 41 14.33 -1.56 5.56
CA ALA A 41 13.45 -0.55 4.96
C ALA A 41 12.35 -1.25 4.16
N VAL A 42 11.21 -0.61 3.99
CA VAL A 42 10.08 -1.15 3.21
C VAL A 42 9.52 -0.11 2.27
N VAL A 43 9.01 -0.55 1.13
CA VAL A 43 8.18 0.26 0.23
C VAL A 43 6.82 -0.39 0.13
N LEU A 44 5.77 0.39 0.35
CA LEU A 44 4.38 -0.02 0.27
C LEU A 44 3.74 0.69 -0.92
N LEU A 45 3.36 -0.07 -1.94
CA LEU A 45 2.71 0.44 -3.14
C LEU A 45 1.20 0.25 -3.01
N ASP A 46 0.51 1.34 -2.77
CA ASP A 46 -0.95 1.42 -2.59
C ASP A 46 -1.49 0.34 -1.63
N PRO A 47 -0.95 0.26 -0.39
CA PRO A 47 -1.26 -0.81 0.55
C PRO A 47 -2.74 -0.85 0.88
N ALA A 48 -3.34 -2.04 0.81
CA ALA A 48 -4.73 -2.32 1.10
C ALA A 48 -4.97 -2.67 2.57
N VAL A 49 -6.24 -2.91 2.92
CA VAL A 49 -6.72 -3.40 4.21
C VAL A 49 -6.29 -2.56 5.42
N GLY A 50 -6.04 -1.27 5.20
CA GLY A 50 -5.63 -0.33 6.25
C GLY A 50 -6.51 -0.36 7.51
N PRO A 51 -7.86 -0.45 7.42
CA PRO A 51 -8.72 -0.58 8.58
C PRO A 51 -8.53 -1.86 9.40
N GLY A 52 -7.85 -2.88 8.85
CA GLY A 52 -7.50 -4.12 9.55
C GLY A 52 -6.33 -3.96 10.52
N PHE A 53 -5.55 -2.90 10.35
CA PHE A 53 -4.39 -2.61 11.20
C PHE A 53 -4.71 -1.51 12.19
N ASP A 54 -4.39 -1.72 13.45
CA ASP A 54 -4.52 -0.68 14.47
C ASP A 54 -3.27 0.23 14.53
N GLY A 55 -3.46 1.41 15.12
CA GLY A 55 -2.36 2.36 15.29
C GLY A 55 -1.21 1.80 16.15
N PRO A 56 -1.48 1.17 17.30
CA PRO A 56 -0.44 0.55 18.12
C PRO A 56 0.40 -0.49 17.41
N GLY A 57 -0.21 -1.37 16.60
CA GLY A 57 0.51 -2.38 15.81
C GLY A 57 1.46 -1.76 14.80
N LEU A 58 0.97 -0.80 14.02
CA LEU A 58 1.79 -0.09 13.03
C LEU A 58 2.88 0.78 13.69
N ALA A 59 2.60 1.42 14.84
CA ALA A 59 3.59 2.19 15.60
C ALA A 59 4.74 1.34 16.13
N GLY A 60 4.54 0.03 16.23
CA GLY A 60 5.59 -0.94 16.57
C GLY A 60 6.64 -1.14 15.48
N VAL A 61 6.31 -0.88 14.22
CA VAL A 61 7.21 -1.05 13.08
C VAL A 61 8.24 0.08 13.05
N LYS A 62 9.50 -0.25 13.29
CA LYS A 62 10.60 0.74 13.37
C LYS A 62 11.35 0.92 12.07
N ALA A 63 11.22 -0.02 11.13
CA ALA A 63 11.83 0.08 9.81
C ALA A 63 11.32 1.33 9.09
N PRO A 64 12.18 2.13 8.47
CA PRO A 64 11.77 3.21 7.57
C PRO A 64 10.85 2.68 6.48
N ALA A 65 9.78 3.41 6.19
CA ALA A 65 8.78 3.03 5.20
C ALA A 65 8.56 4.14 4.17
N LEU A 66 8.56 3.81 2.90
CA LEU A 66 8.03 4.67 1.86
C LEU A 66 6.64 4.15 1.47
N VAL A 67 5.62 4.94 1.74
CA VAL A 67 4.25 4.65 1.35
C VAL A 67 3.94 5.44 0.09
N ILE A 68 3.54 4.76 -0.97
CA ILE A 68 3.12 5.39 -2.22
C ILE A 68 1.65 5.03 -2.43
N GLY A 69 0.80 6.02 -2.70
CA GLY A 69 -0.63 5.79 -2.85
C GLY A 69 -1.29 6.69 -3.87
N SER A 70 -2.25 6.14 -4.60
CA SER A 70 -3.03 6.82 -5.64
C SER A 70 -4.22 7.54 -5.02
N LEU A 71 -4.32 8.86 -5.20
CA LEU A 71 -5.46 9.66 -4.73
C LEU A 71 -6.76 9.28 -5.44
N ASP A 72 -6.66 9.01 -6.74
CA ASP A 72 -7.77 8.60 -7.59
C ASP A 72 -7.93 7.06 -7.64
N ASN A 73 -7.60 6.39 -6.53
CA ASN A 73 -7.69 4.95 -6.43
C ASN A 73 -9.10 4.45 -6.75
N ASP A 74 -9.19 3.53 -7.70
CA ASP A 74 -10.44 2.95 -8.18
C ASP A 74 -10.80 1.60 -7.51
N PHE A 75 -9.95 1.15 -6.58
CA PHE A 75 -10.14 -0.10 -5.84
C PHE A 75 -10.48 0.15 -4.37
N MET A 76 -9.83 1.11 -3.72
CA MET A 76 -10.01 1.39 -2.29
C MET A 76 -9.75 2.85 -1.94
N PRO A 77 -10.37 3.40 -0.88
CA PRO A 77 -10.17 4.79 -0.47
C PRO A 77 -8.73 5.05 -0.01
N PHE A 78 -8.07 6.04 -0.60
CA PHE A 78 -6.72 6.47 -0.24
C PHE A 78 -6.59 6.81 1.26
N ALA A 79 -7.55 7.56 1.80
CA ALA A 79 -7.51 8.02 3.20
C ALA A 79 -7.52 6.89 4.23
N LEU A 80 -8.15 5.75 3.89
CA LEU A 80 -8.29 4.60 4.77
C LEU A 80 -7.19 3.56 4.56
N ASN A 81 -6.41 3.71 3.54
CA ASN A 81 -5.38 2.74 3.14
C ASN A 81 -4.00 3.42 3.10
N PRO A 82 -3.43 3.93 2.01
CA PRO A 82 -2.08 4.50 2.03
C PRO A 82 -1.88 5.59 3.08
N GLN A 83 -2.81 6.53 3.20
CA GLN A 83 -2.70 7.63 4.17
C GLN A 83 -2.73 7.13 5.61
N ARG A 84 -3.53 6.09 5.90
CA ARG A 84 -3.60 5.49 7.24
C ARG A 84 -2.27 4.83 7.60
N TYR A 85 -1.68 4.03 6.70
CA TYR A 85 -0.36 3.45 6.92
C TYR A 85 0.69 4.51 7.21
N ALA A 86 0.76 5.55 6.36
CA ALA A 86 1.71 6.64 6.57
C ALA A 86 1.49 7.40 7.88
N GLY A 87 0.24 7.51 8.33
CA GLY A 87 -0.09 8.20 9.59
C GLY A 87 0.27 7.44 10.86
N PHE A 88 0.36 6.11 10.81
CA PHE A 88 0.66 5.28 11.99
C PHE A 88 2.07 4.70 11.99
N LEU A 89 2.73 4.57 10.86
CA LEU A 89 4.13 4.16 10.77
C LEU A 89 5.04 5.31 11.22
N PRO A 90 5.85 5.15 12.26
CA PRO A 90 6.59 6.27 12.87
C PRO A 90 7.68 6.86 11.97
N ASN A 91 8.19 6.09 11.03
CA ASN A 91 9.26 6.50 10.12
C ASN A 91 8.79 6.39 8.65
N ALA A 92 7.58 6.90 8.36
CA ALA A 92 7.02 6.85 7.01
C ALA A 92 7.23 8.15 6.24
N GLU A 93 7.63 8.00 4.99
CA GLU A 93 7.51 9.01 3.95
C GLU A 93 6.29 8.67 3.09
N LEU A 94 5.53 9.68 2.62
CA LEU A 94 4.33 9.48 1.81
C LEU A 94 4.46 10.19 0.47
N ILE A 95 4.37 9.42 -0.61
CA ILE A 95 4.20 9.93 -1.97
C ILE A 95 2.75 9.74 -2.39
N ARG A 96 2.13 10.82 -2.87
CA ARG A 96 0.77 10.81 -3.42
C ARG A 96 0.84 10.87 -4.93
N LEU A 97 0.17 9.94 -5.59
CA LEU A 97 -0.06 9.99 -7.02
C LEU A 97 -1.38 10.72 -7.27
N ASP A 98 -1.34 11.85 -7.95
CA ASP A 98 -2.44 12.81 -8.08
C ASP A 98 -2.76 13.16 -9.54
N ARG A 99 -2.32 12.33 -10.49
CA ARG A 99 -2.50 12.56 -11.93
C ARG A 99 -3.48 11.57 -12.57
N GLY A 100 -4.41 11.05 -11.77
CA GLY A 100 -5.40 10.08 -12.24
C GLY A 100 -4.94 8.63 -12.20
N GLU A 101 -3.78 8.35 -11.58
CA GLU A 101 -3.29 6.98 -11.40
C GLU A 101 -4.28 6.16 -10.56
N GLY A 102 -4.63 4.96 -11.05
CA GLY A 102 -5.47 3.99 -10.33
C GLY A 102 -4.65 3.00 -9.51
N HIS A 103 -5.35 2.09 -8.80
CA HIS A 103 -4.70 1.10 -7.95
C HIS A 103 -3.73 0.18 -8.71
N PHE A 104 -4.09 -0.22 -9.92
CA PHE A 104 -3.33 -1.22 -10.68
C PHE A 104 -2.23 -0.64 -11.56
N VAL A 105 -1.96 0.66 -11.46
CA VAL A 105 -0.88 1.33 -12.21
C VAL A 105 0.52 0.76 -11.90
N TYR A 106 0.66 0.10 -10.75
CA TYR A 106 1.93 -0.51 -10.32
C TYR A 106 2.24 -1.86 -10.96
N LEU A 107 1.26 -2.47 -11.64
CA LEU A 107 1.46 -3.70 -12.40
C LEU A 107 2.09 -3.41 -13.76
N ASP A 108 2.75 -4.40 -14.32
CA ASP A 108 3.28 -4.32 -15.68
C ASP A 108 2.19 -4.00 -16.71
N GLU A 109 2.63 -3.52 -17.88
CA GLU A 109 1.74 -3.31 -19.01
C GLU A 109 1.15 -4.64 -19.47
N CYS A 110 -0.15 -4.65 -19.68
CA CYS A 110 -0.84 -5.83 -20.17
C CYS A 110 -0.97 -5.80 -21.69
N SER A 111 -0.77 -6.94 -22.31
CA SER A 111 -1.00 -7.11 -23.77
C SER A 111 -2.48 -7.12 -24.15
N LEU A 112 -3.37 -7.41 -23.18
CA LEU A 112 -4.82 -7.44 -23.38
C LEU A 112 -5.52 -6.71 -22.23
N PRO A 113 -6.63 -5.99 -22.48
CA PRO A 113 -7.41 -5.38 -21.41
C PRO A 113 -8.04 -6.47 -20.55
N VAL A 114 -7.77 -6.42 -19.25
CA VAL A 114 -8.36 -7.32 -18.25
C VAL A 114 -9.17 -6.49 -17.28
N GLU A 115 -10.41 -6.89 -17.09
CA GLU A 115 -11.29 -6.35 -16.05
C GLU A 115 -11.71 -7.48 -15.11
N ALA A 116 -11.61 -7.26 -13.82
CA ALA A 116 -12.07 -8.19 -12.81
C ALA A 116 -12.84 -7.44 -11.71
N LEU A 117 -13.99 -7.98 -11.32
CA LEU A 117 -14.85 -7.40 -10.28
C LEU A 117 -15.25 -5.93 -10.56
N GLY A 118 -15.41 -5.57 -11.84
CA GLY A 118 -15.70 -4.20 -12.27
C GLY A 118 -14.54 -3.22 -12.07
N VAL A 119 -13.31 -3.72 -11.96
CA VAL A 119 -12.09 -2.92 -11.87
C VAL A 119 -11.21 -3.20 -13.08
N ARG A 120 -10.71 -2.13 -13.68
CA ARG A 120 -9.80 -2.20 -14.82
C ARG A 120 -8.38 -2.48 -14.34
N ILE A 121 -7.95 -3.72 -14.46
CA ILE A 121 -6.60 -4.13 -14.03
C ILE A 121 -5.54 -3.69 -15.04
N CYS A 122 -5.86 -3.79 -16.32
CA CYS A 122 -4.92 -3.62 -17.43
C CYS A 122 -5.20 -2.37 -18.28
N SER A 123 -6.05 -1.46 -17.83
CA SER A 123 -6.30 -0.20 -18.52
C SER A 123 -6.31 0.95 -17.54
N ASP A 124 -5.58 1.99 -17.88
CA ASP A 124 -5.47 3.19 -17.07
C ASP A 124 -6.41 4.30 -17.57
N ARG A 125 -6.55 5.37 -16.83
CA ARG A 125 -7.31 6.55 -17.24
C ARG A 125 -6.59 7.29 -18.36
N PRO A 126 -7.32 8.02 -19.20
CA PRO A 126 -6.71 8.85 -20.24
C PRO A 126 -5.64 9.77 -19.66
N GLY A 127 -4.45 9.77 -20.26
CA GLY A 127 -3.30 10.56 -19.84
C GLY A 127 -2.40 9.88 -18.80
N VAL A 128 -2.75 8.71 -18.30
CA VAL A 128 -1.89 7.90 -17.43
C VAL A 128 -1.17 6.87 -18.29
N THR A 129 0.17 6.85 -18.19
CA THR A 129 1.03 5.87 -18.85
C THR A 129 1.83 5.13 -17.77
N ARG A 130 1.66 3.81 -17.67
CA ARG A 130 2.35 2.99 -16.66
C ARG A 130 3.86 3.13 -16.72
N ALA A 131 4.43 3.10 -17.92
CA ALA A 131 5.87 3.27 -18.11
C ALA A 131 6.39 4.57 -17.47
N ASP A 132 5.69 5.69 -17.64
CA ASP A 132 6.09 6.97 -17.04
C ASP A 132 5.94 6.95 -15.50
N VAL A 133 4.87 6.31 -15.00
CA VAL A 133 4.66 6.13 -13.57
C VAL A 133 5.77 5.28 -12.98
N HIS A 134 6.07 4.13 -13.59
CA HIS A 134 7.13 3.21 -13.13
C HIS A 134 8.51 3.89 -13.16
N GLN A 135 8.80 4.67 -14.19
CA GLN A 135 10.07 5.41 -14.27
C GLN A 135 10.20 6.41 -13.11
N ARG A 136 9.16 7.23 -12.87
CA ARG A 136 9.15 8.19 -11.76
C ARG A 136 9.27 7.52 -10.40
N LEU A 137 8.51 6.46 -10.18
CA LEU A 137 8.53 5.70 -8.92
C LEU A 137 9.84 4.97 -8.73
N GLY A 138 10.39 4.40 -9.79
CA GLY A 138 11.70 3.72 -9.75
C GLY A 138 12.80 4.64 -9.22
N VAL A 139 12.85 5.90 -9.67
CA VAL A 139 13.79 6.89 -9.14
C VAL A 139 13.56 7.10 -7.64
N SER A 140 12.33 7.40 -7.22
CA SER A 140 12.01 7.67 -5.82
C SER A 140 12.30 6.47 -4.90
N ILE A 141 12.00 5.24 -5.36
CA ILE A 141 12.24 4.02 -4.61
C ILE A 141 13.75 3.76 -4.44
N VAL A 142 14.51 3.90 -5.52
CA VAL A 142 15.97 3.74 -5.48
C VAL A 142 16.62 4.77 -4.57
N GLU A 143 16.21 6.03 -4.65
CA GLU A 143 16.70 7.09 -3.77
C GLU A 143 16.37 6.78 -2.30
N PHE A 144 15.14 6.36 -1.99
CA PHE A 144 14.73 5.97 -0.65
C PHE A 144 15.61 4.83 -0.11
N PHE A 145 15.72 3.72 -0.80
CA PHE A 145 16.55 2.61 -0.36
C PHE A 145 18.03 3.00 -0.23
N THR A 146 18.56 3.78 -1.18
CA THR A 146 19.95 4.24 -1.12
C THR A 146 20.21 5.06 0.16
N ARG A 147 19.29 5.96 0.49
CA ARG A 147 19.38 6.80 1.68
C ARG A 147 19.28 5.96 2.96
N GLN A 148 18.28 5.08 3.05
CA GLN A 148 18.02 4.31 4.26
C GLN A 148 19.07 3.22 4.50
N LEU A 149 19.56 2.55 3.48
CA LEU A 149 20.54 1.48 3.63
C LEU A 149 21.96 2.00 3.89
N ARG A 150 22.32 3.16 3.32
CA ARG A 150 23.62 3.81 3.62
C ARG A 150 23.69 4.33 5.05
N ALA A 151 22.60 4.93 5.55
CA ALA A 151 22.55 5.46 6.92
C ALA A 151 22.75 4.39 8.00
N GLN A 152 22.62 3.11 7.65
CA GLN A 152 22.75 1.99 8.58
C GLN A 152 24.09 1.24 8.48
N VAL A 153 24.99 1.67 7.60
CA VAL A 153 26.37 1.15 7.55
C VAL A 153 27.14 1.86 8.65
N PRO A 154 27.69 1.14 9.66
CA PRO A 154 28.55 1.76 10.66
C PRO A 154 29.73 2.39 9.93
N SER A 155 30.04 3.66 10.22
CA SER A 155 31.31 4.24 9.83
C SER A 155 32.41 3.41 10.55
N ASN A 156 33.12 2.60 9.81
CA ASN A 156 34.28 1.87 10.35
C ASN A 156 35.29 2.93 10.83
N PRO A 157 35.77 2.86 12.09
CA PRO A 157 36.76 3.81 12.61
C PRO A 157 38.12 3.64 11.92
#